data_34282d585e64aaedfcdfd3b8b10d4073
#
_entry.id   34282d585e64aaedfcdfd3b8b10d4073
#
_cell.length_a   1.000
_cell.length_b   1.000
_cell.length_c   1.000
_cell.angle_alpha   90.00
_cell.angle_beta   90.00
_cell.angle_gamma   90.00
#
_symmetry.space_group_name_H-M   'P 1'
#
loop_
_entity.id
_entity.type
_entity.pdbx_description
1 polymer ?
#
loop_
_entity_poly.entity_id
_entity_poly.type
_entity_poly.pdbx_seq_one_letter_code
_entity_poly.pdbx_strand_id
1 'polypeptide(L)'
;RDPANSLLSLAYTLLAKECESALLVAGLDPYVGYLHEVRYGRPSLALDLMEEFRSVLADSVVLSLLNNRRVTLEDFDDSEGFPRLRKEAWPKFLRAWEERLNERVQHPLLRKRLAYREILLAQARILVKHLLGELPRYEPFAVR
;
A
#
# COMPACT_ATOMS: atom_id res chain seq x y z
N ARG A 1 -3.15 -20.48 -13.28
CA ARG A 1 -2.99 -19.22 -12.60
C ARG A 1 -4.05 -18.26 -12.99
N ASP A 2 -4.30 -17.44 -12.08
CA ASP A 2 -5.48 -16.61 -12.09
C ASP A 2 -5.06 -15.17 -12.36
N PRO A 3 -5.69 -14.47 -13.29
CA PRO A 3 -5.39 -13.06 -13.50
C PRO A 3 -5.53 -12.22 -12.25
N ALA A 4 -6.47 -12.57 -11.37
CA ALA A 4 -6.64 -11.85 -10.12
C ALA A 4 -5.38 -11.92 -9.26
N ASN A 5 -4.70 -13.07 -9.24
CA ASN A 5 -3.47 -13.21 -8.47
C ASN A 5 -2.35 -12.34 -9.04
N SER A 6 -2.29 -12.20 -10.36
CA SER A 6 -1.32 -11.31 -10.98
C SER A 6 -1.56 -9.87 -10.59
N LEU A 7 -2.82 -9.45 -10.58
CA LEU A 7 -3.16 -8.09 -10.16
C LEU A 7 -2.87 -7.87 -8.69
N LEU A 8 -3.15 -8.86 -7.85
CA LEU A 8 -2.85 -8.75 -6.43
C LEU A 8 -1.35 -8.61 -6.17
N SER A 9 -0.55 -9.40 -6.89
CA SER A 9 0.91 -9.28 -6.75
C SER A 9 1.39 -7.88 -7.12
N LEU A 10 0.83 -7.35 -8.20
CA LEU A 10 1.17 -6.02 -8.65
C LEU A 10 0.75 -4.97 -7.63
N ALA A 11 -0.48 -5.10 -7.10
CA ALA A 11 -0.99 -4.16 -6.12
C ALA A 11 -0.16 -4.20 -4.84
N TYR A 12 0.25 -5.39 -4.41
CA TYR A 12 1.08 -5.51 -3.21
C TYR A 12 2.45 -4.89 -3.42
N THR A 13 3.01 -5.03 -4.61
CA THR A 13 4.28 -4.38 -4.94
C THR A 13 4.17 -2.86 -4.86
N LEU A 14 3.11 -2.32 -5.42
CA LEU A 14 2.89 -0.88 -5.35
C LEU A 14 2.65 -0.41 -3.92
N LEU A 15 1.89 -1.18 -3.16
CA LEU A 15 1.64 -0.82 -1.76
C LEU A 15 2.92 -0.82 -0.95
N ALA A 16 3.79 -1.80 -1.18
CA ALA A 16 5.07 -1.84 -0.48
C ALA A 16 5.89 -0.59 -0.78
N LYS A 17 5.89 -0.14 -2.03
CA LYS A 17 6.63 1.06 -2.41
C LYS A 17 6.03 2.31 -1.78
N GLU A 18 4.71 2.39 -1.70
CA GLU A 18 4.06 3.51 -1.03
C GLU A 18 4.43 3.54 0.45
N CYS A 19 4.48 2.38 1.09
CA CYS A 19 4.85 2.29 2.50
C CYS A 19 6.31 2.70 2.71
N GLU A 20 7.20 2.24 1.84
CA GLU A 20 8.61 2.63 1.93
C GLU A 20 8.77 4.13 1.78
N SER A 21 8.07 4.71 0.81
CA SER A 21 8.14 6.14 0.58
C SER A 21 7.61 6.93 1.77
N ALA A 22 6.52 6.46 2.35
CA ALA A 22 5.93 7.13 3.51
C ALA A 22 6.88 7.10 4.69
N LEU A 23 7.55 5.98 4.91
CA LEU A 23 8.51 5.87 6.01
C LEU A 23 9.70 6.80 5.79
N LEU A 24 10.17 6.92 4.55
CA LEU A 24 11.24 7.86 4.23
C LEU A 24 10.83 9.28 4.54
N VAL A 25 9.65 9.68 4.09
CA VAL A 25 9.13 11.02 4.35
C VAL A 25 8.97 11.25 5.85
N ALA A 26 8.60 10.22 6.58
CA ALA A 26 8.41 10.31 8.03
C ALA A 26 9.74 10.40 8.80
N GLY A 27 10.85 10.21 8.11
CA GLY A 27 12.16 10.39 8.73
C GLY A 27 12.94 9.13 8.99
N LEU A 28 12.43 7.98 8.57
CA LEU A 28 13.14 6.73 8.72
C LEU A 28 13.85 6.41 7.42
N ASP A 29 15.18 6.39 7.46
CA ASP A 29 15.94 6.06 6.28
C ASP A 29 16.06 4.54 6.19
N PRO A 30 15.37 3.91 5.24
CA PRO A 30 15.35 2.47 5.16
C PRO A 30 16.70 1.87 4.75
N TYR A 31 17.54 2.64 4.07
CA TYR A 31 18.80 2.10 3.58
C TYR A 31 19.93 2.25 4.56
N VAL A 32 19.91 3.29 5.33
CA VAL A 32 20.96 3.53 6.30
C VAL A 32 20.74 2.73 7.57
N GLY A 33 19.54 2.23 7.73
CA GLY A 33 19.26 1.52 8.95
C GLY A 33 19.24 2.46 10.13
N TYR A 34 18.46 3.47 9.99
CA TYR A 34 18.33 4.51 10.96
C TYR A 34 18.26 4.01 12.39
N LEU A 35 17.54 2.94 12.60
CA LEU A 35 17.49 2.28 13.88
C LEU A 35 18.25 0.97 13.74
N HIS A 36 19.52 1.11 13.47
CA HIS A 36 20.31 -0.01 13.01
C HIS A 36 20.39 -1.17 13.98
N GLU A 37 20.26 -0.90 15.24
CA GLU A 37 20.25 -2.03 16.15
C GLU A 37 18.93 -2.74 16.13
N VAL A 38 17.97 -2.19 15.45
CA VAL A 38 16.68 -2.76 15.44
C VAL A 38 16.59 -3.84 14.41
N ARG A 39 16.21 -4.95 14.82
CA ARG A 39 15.94 -6.02 13.95
C ARG A 39 14.84 -5.71 13.02
N TYR A 40 14.17 -4.63 13.23
CA TYR A 40 13.22 -4.20 12.28
C TYR A 40 13.90 -3.57 11.13
N GLY A 41 14.73 -4.07 10.46
CA GLY A 41 15.20 -3.49 9.27
C GLY A 41 14.05 -2.97 8.46
N ARG A 42 14.36 -2.15 7.50
CA ARG A 42 13.39 -1.52 6.65
C ARG A 42 12.29 -2.42 6.10
N PRO A 43 12.62 -3.65 5.60
CA PRO A 43 11.56 -4.48 5.03
C PRO A 43 10.48 -4.81 6.04
N SER A 44 10.86 -5.05 7.29
CA SER A 44 9.89 -5.40 8.32
C SER A 44 8.94 -4.26 8.60
N LEU A 45 9.46 -3.04 8.68
CA LEU A 45 8.61 -1.89 8.98
C LEU A 45 7.66 -1.61 7.83
N ALA A 46 8.14 -1.68 6.60
CA ALA A 46 7.28 -1.47 5.45
C ALA A 46 6.22 -2.54 5.38
N LEU A 47 6.57 -3.78 5.68
CA LEU A 47 5.60 -4.87 5.67
C LEU A 47 4.57 -4.72 6.76
N ASP A 48 4.99 -4.27 7.94
CA ASP A 48 4.05 -4.04 9.03
C ASP A 48 3.04 -2.96 8.66
N LEU A 49 3.54 -1.86 8.11
CA LEU A 49 2.66 -0.78 7.69
C LEU A 49 1.74 -1.23 6.56
N MET A 50 2.28 -2.02 5.65
CA MET A 50 1.52 -2.54 4.52
C MET A 50 0.32 -3.37 4.96
N GLU A 51 0.47 -4.14 6.04
CA GLU A 51 -0.64 -4.97 6.52
C GLU A 51 -1.85 -4.14 6.91
N GLU A 52 -1.64 -2.92 7.39
CA GLU A 52 -2.75 -2.06 7.78
C GLU A 52 -3.59 -1.63 6.59
N PHE A 53 -3.00 -1.63 5.40
CA PHE A 53 -3.65 -1.07 4.21
C PHE A 53 -3.89 -2.10 3.12
N ARG A 54 -3.49 -3.35 3.34
CA ARG A 54 -3.61 -4.36 2.31
C ARG A 54 -5.05 -4.49 1.82
N SER A 55 -5.98 -4.61 2.75
CA SER A 55 -7.38 -4.82 2.40
C SER A 55 -7.99 -3.59 1.76
N VAL A 56 -7.79 -2.42 2.37
CA VAL A 56 -8.47 -1.20 1.92
C VAL A 56 -7.82 -0.60 0.66
N LEU A 57 -6.56 -0.87 0.41
CA LEU A 57 -5.91 -0.36 -0.79
C LEU A 57 -5.74 -1.45 -1.84
N ALA A 58 -4.91 -2.45 -1.58
CA ALA A 58 -4.54 -3.41 -2.61
C ALA A 58 -5.72 -4.30 -3.04
N ASP A 59 -6.34 -4.95 -2.09
CA ASP A 59 -7.43 -5.85 -2.42
C ASP A 59 -8.60 -5.09 -3.03
N SER A 60 -8.87 -3.92 -2.50
CA SER A 60 -9.99 -3.10 -2.97
C SER A 60 -9.81 -2.66 -4.43
N VAL A 61 -8.58 -2.26 -4.79
CA VAL A 61 -8.30 -1.85 -6.17
C VAL A 61 -8.50 -3.01 -7.12
N VAL A 62 -7.99 -4.20 -6.76
CA VAL A 62 -8.10 -5.37 -7.63
C VAL A 62 -9.56 -5.76 -7.81
N LEU A 63 -10.33 -5.77 -6.72
CA LEU A 63 -11.74 -6.09 -6.82
C LEU A 63 -12.48 -5.09 -7.71
N SER A 64 -12.17 -3.81 -7.57
CA SER A 64 -12.80 -2.79 -8.38
C SER A 64 -12.48 -2.98 -9.87
N LEU A 65 -11.22 -3.28 -10.19
CA LEU A 65 -10.82 -3.48 -11.57
C LEU A 65 -11.55 -4.66 -12.21
N LEU A 66 -11.70 -5.73 -11.47
CA LEU A 66 -12.34 -6.94 -11.99
C LEU A 66 -13.84 -6.83 -12.01
N ASN A 67 -14.44 -6.35 -10.92
CA ASN A 67 -15.89 -6.28 -10.81
C ASN A 67 -16.51 -5.26 -11.76
N ASN A 68 -15.80 -4.18 -12.01
CA ASN A 68 -16.28 -3.14 -12.91
C ASN A 68 -15.79 -3.34 -14.34
N ARG A 69 -15.14 -4.46 -14.59
CA ARG A 69 -14.64 -4.83 -15.91
C ARG A 69 -13.73 -3.78 -16.53
N ARG A 70 -13.00 -3.08 -15.68
CA ARG A 70 -12.01 -2.12 -16.16
C ARG A 70 -10.80 -2.85 -16.74
N VAL A 71 -10.58 -4.08 -16.28
CA VAL A 71 -9.57 -4.98 -16.78
C VAL A 71 -10.27 -6.29 -17.10
N THR A 72 -9.99 -6.84 -18.29
CA THR A 72 -10.59 -8.09 -18.73
C THR A 72 -9.50 -9.06 -19.11
N LEU A 73 -9.90 -10.28 -19.46
CA LEU A 73 -8.93 -11.31 -19.84
C LEU A 73 -8.05 -10.88 -21.01
N GLU A 74 -8.58 -10.04 -21.89
CA GLU A 74 -7.80 -9.57 -23.03
C GLU A 74 -6.64 -8.68 -22.63
N ASP A 75 -6.67 -8.14 -21.43
CA ASP A 75 -5.59 -7.29 -20.94
C ASP A 75 -4.40 -8.08 -20.42
N PHE A 76 -4.47 -9.40 -20.48
CA PHE A 76 -3.41 -10.27 -19.95
C PHE A 76 -2.74 -11.05 -21.05
N ASP A 77 -1.46 -11.28 -20.86
CA ASP A 77 -0.63 -12.10 -21.75
C ASP A 77 -0.18 -13.31 -20.94
N ASP A 78 -0.52 -14.51 -21.38
CA ASP A 78 -0.15 -15.71 -20.68
C ASP A 78 0.89 -16.54 -21.45
N SER A 79 1.57 -15.92 -22.40
CA SER A 79 2.55 -16.63 -23.23
C SER A 79 3.71 -17.21 -22.41
N GLU A 80 3.94 -16.73 -21.22
CA GLU A 80 5.01 -17.23 -20.36
C GLU A 80 4.52 -18.21 -19.30
N GLY A 81 3.35 -18.75 -19.49
CA GLY A 81 2.83 -19.76 -18.58
C GLY A 81 2.01 -19.24 -17.43
N PHE A 82 1.89 -17.95 -17.28
CA PHE A 82 1.01 -17.34 -16.28
C PHE A 82 0.54 -15.98 -16.79
N PRO A 83 -0.64 -15.54 -16.34
CA PRO A 83 -1.18 -14.27 -16.82
C PRO A 83 -0.36 -13.08 -16.32
N ARG A 84 -0.03 -12.20 -17.25
CA ARG A 84 0.68 -10.96 -16.93
C ARG A 84 -0.08 -9.81 -17.55
N LEU A 85 -0.25 -8.74 -16.80
CA LEU A 85 -0.93 -7.57 -17.33
C LEU A 85 -0.12 -6.99 -18.47
N ARG A 86 -0.76 -6.78 -19.63
CA ARG A 86 -0.08 -6.21 -20.77
C ARG A 86 0.28 -4.77 -20.51
N LYS A 87 1.36 -4.32 -21.13
CA LYS A 87 1.80 -2.93 -20.97
C LYS A 87 0.70 -1.94 -21.31
N GLU A 88 -0.07 -2.25 -22.33
CA GLU A 88 -1.14 -1.38 -22.78
C GLU A 88 -2.23 -1.21 -21.73
N ALA A 89 -2.34 -2.17 -20.82
CA ALA A 89 -3.34 -2.12 -19.77
C ALA A 89 -2.83 -1.50 -18.47
N TRP A 90 -1.52 -1.29 -18.35
CA TRP A 90 -0.95 -0.69 -17.16
C TRP A 90 -1.60 0.65 -16.78
N PRO A 91 -1.88 1.55 -17.73
CA PRO A 91 -2.52 2.80 -17.35
C PRO A 91 -3.86 2.62 -16.65
N LYS A 92 -4.61 1.58 -17.00
CA LYS A 92 -5.88 1.29 -16.33
C LYS A 92 -5.65 0.97 -14.86
N PHE A 93 -4.64 0.14 -14.60
CA PHE A 93 -4.32 -0.27 -13.24
C PHE A 93 -3.82 0.94 -12.43
N LEU A 94 -2.90 1.70 -12.99
CA LEU A 94 -2.33 2.84 -12.28
C LEU A 94 -3.36 3.91 -12.00
N ARG A 95 -4.31 4.10 -12.92
CA ARG A 95 -5.39 5.06 -12.68
C ARG A 95 -6.26 4.63 -11.51
N ALA A 96 -6.62 3.34 -11.47
CA ALA A 96 -7.42 2.83 -10.37
C ALA A 96 -6.67 2.95 -9.05
N TRP A 97 -5.38 2.71 -9.07
CA TRP A 97 -4.53 2.82 -7.88
C TRP A 97 -4.53 4.27 -7.36
N GLU A 98 -4.32 5.24 -8.26
CA GLU A 98 -4.31 6.65 -7.87
C GLU A 98 -5.68 7.10 -7.38
N GLU A 99 -6.73 6.65 -8.03
CA GLU A 99 -8.08 6.98 -7.57
C GLU A 99 -8.31 6.51 -6.14
N ARG A 100 -7.86 5.29 -5.85
CA ARG A 100 -8.06 4.74 -4.51
C ARG A 100 -7.22 5.49 -3.48
N LEU A 101 -5.97 5.79 -3.81
CA LEU A 101 -5.11 6.55 -2.89
C LEU A 101 -5.68 7.92 -2.55
N ASN A 102 -6.46 8.47 -3.46
CA ASN A 102 -7.03 9.80 -3.26
C ASN A 102 -8.43 9.80 -2.68
N GLU A 103 -9.01 8.62 -2.44
CA GLU A 103 -10.31 8.55 -1.78
C GLU A 103 -10.18 8.98 -0.33
N ARG A 104 -11.17 9.73 0.12
CA ARG A 104 -11.12 10.31 1.46
C ARG A 104 -12.01 9.51 2.40
N VAL A 105 -11.47 9.24 3.58
CA VAL A 105 -12.19 8.53 4.63
C VAL A 105 -11.88 9.17 5.97
N GLN A 106 -12.69 8.84 6.96
CA GLN A 106 -12.48 9.34 8.31
C GLN A 106 -11.36 8.55 8.98
N HIS A 107 -10.34 9.25 9.45
CA HIS A 107 -9.28 8.60 10.23
C HIS A 107 -9.79 8.42 11.65
N PRO A 108 -9.79 7.20 12.18
CA PRO A 108 -10.39 6.95 13.50
C PRO A 108 -9.75 7.74 14.65
N LEU A 109 -8.43 7.89 14.60
CA LEU A 109 -7.72 8.57 15.69
C LEU A 109 -7.66 10.07 15.48
N LEU A 110 -7.35 10.50 14.28
CA LEU A 110 -7.19 11.92 14.01
C LEU A 110 -8.51 12.64 13.84
N ARG A 111 -9.57 11.88 13.63
CA ARG A 111 -10.93 12.40 13.56
C ARG A 111 -11.11 13.45 12.48
N LYS A 112 -10.44 13.25 11.36
CA LYS A 112 -10.60 14.08 10.16
C LYS A 112 -10.71 13.21 8.95
N ARG A 113 -11.30 13.78 7.91
CA ARG A 113 -11.38 13.11 6.63
C ARG A 113 -10.08 13.36 5.87
N LEU A 114 -9.43 12.29 5.48
CA LEU A 114 -8.15 12.35 4.80
C LEU A 114 -8.16 11.37 3.64
N ALA A 115 -7.37 11.68 2.62
CA ALA A 115 -7.15 10.71 1.56
C ALA A 115 -6.33 9.55 2.10
N TYR A 116 -6.50 8.37 1.54
CA TYR A 116 -5.71 7.22 1.97
C TYR A 116 -4.21 7.52 1.89
N ARG A 117 -3.79 8.24 0.87
CA ARG A 117 -2.38 8.64 0.75
C ARG A 117 -1.91 9.41 1.98
N GLU A 118 -2.74 10.31 2.45
CA GLU A 118 -2.43 11.11 3.65
C GLU A 118 -2.44 10.26 4.91
N ILE A 119 -3.39 9.33 4.98
CA ILE A 119 -3.49 8.44 6.13
C ILE A 119 -2.26 7.55 6.22
N LEU A 120 -1.81 7.03 5.09
CA LEU A 120 -0.62 6.19 5.04
C LEU A 120 0.59 6.96 5.60
N LEU A 121 0.75 8.20 5.18
CA LEU A 121 1.85 9.02 5.67
C LEU A 121 1.68 9.33 7.16
N ALA A 122 0.46 9.61 7.60
CA ALA A 122 0.20 9.87 9.03
C ALA A 122 0.56 8.65 9.87
N GLN A 123 0.18 7.46 9.42
CA GLN A 123 0.51 6.24 10.13
C GLN A 123 2.01 6.00 10.17
N ALA A 124 2.71 6.29 9.07
CA ALA A 124 4.16 6.17 9.05
C ALA A 124 4.80 7.10 10.06
N ARG A 125 4.30 8.33 10.17
CA ARG A 125 4.83 9.30 11.13
C ARG A 125 4.57 8.86 12.57
N ILE A 126 3.39 8.34 12.84
CA ILE A 126 3.06 7.85 14.18
C ILE A 126 3.95 6.66 14.53
N LEU A 127 4.16 5.77 13.57
CA LEU A 127 5.01 4.61 13.78
C LEU A 127 6.44 5.02 14.10
N VAL A 128 7.00 5.97 13.36
CA VAL A 128 8.34 6.45 13.62
C VAL A 128 8.44 7.08 15.01
N LYS A 129 7.45 7.89 15.40
CA LYS A 129 7.45 8.48 16.74
C LYS A 129 7.41 7.41 17.82
N HIS A 130 6.63 6.38 17.60
CA HIS A 130 6.57 5.28 18.56
C HIS A 130 7.93 4.60 18.68
N LEU A 131 8.57 4.34 17.55
CA LEU A 131 9.88 3.69 17.55
C LEU A 131 10.96 4.54 18.22
N LEU A 132 10.82 5.85 18.15
CA LEU A 132 11.75 6.76 18.80
C LEU A 132 11.43 6.97 20.28
N GLY A 133 10.40 6.32 20.77
CA GLY A 133 10.03 6.42 22.19
C GLY A 133 9.19 7.63 22.53
N GLU A 134 8.76 8.39 21.53
CA GLU A 134 7.96 9.59 21.77
C GLU A 134 6.48 9.27 22.03
N LEU A 135 6.05 8.10 21.60
CA LEU A 135 4.68 7.64 21.85
C LEU A 135 4.75 6.26 22.49
N PRO A 136 3.99 6.04 23.57
CA PRO A 136 4.06 4.74 24.27
C PRO A 136 3.40 3.62 23.50
N ARG A 137 2.49 3.95 22.59
CA ARG A 137 1.76 2.94 21.83
C ARG A 137 1.67 3.33 20.38
N TYR A 138 1.49 2.34 19.55
CA TYR A 138 1.18 2.52 18.15
C TYR A 138 -0.14 1.83 17.85
N GLU A 139 -1.11 2.55 17.32
CA GLU A 139 -2.38 1.97 16.95
C GLU A 139 -2.46 1.87 15.43
N PRO A 140 -2.56 0.66 14.90
CA PRO A 140 -2.70 0.50 13.45
C PRO A 140 -3.98 1.14 12.94
N PHE A 141 -3.94 1.52 11.67
CA PHE A 141 -5.13 2.05 11.02
C PHE A 141 -6.14 0.93 10.80
N ALA A 142 -7.38 1.21 11.13
CA ALA A 142 -8.46 0.27 10.88
C ALA A 142 -9.68 1.06 10.44
N VAL A 143 -10.34 0.58 9.39
CA VAL A 143 -11.59 1.15 8.92
C VAL A 143 -12.72 0.55 9.72
N ARG A 144 -13.57 1.40 10.22
CA ARG A 144 -14.69 0.95 11.04
C ARG A 144 -15.99 1.02 10.28
#